data_0a2ebe4e1f8f3d9e8206d92314eb7d38
#
_entry.id   0a2ebe4e1f8f3d9e8206d92314eb7d38
#
_cell.length_a   1.000
_cell.length_b   1.000
_cell.length_c   1.000
_cell.angle_alpha   90.00
_cell.angle_beta   90.00
_cell.angle_gamma   90.00
#
_symmetry.space_group_name_H-M   'P 1'
#
loop_
_entity.id
_entity.type
_entity.pdbx_description
1 polymer ?
#
loop_
_entity_poly.entity_id
_entity_poly.type
_entity_poly.pdbx_seq_one_letter_code
_entity_poly.pdbx_strand_id
1 'polypeptide(L)'
;ENSLTTLGNNDPVSEYNSKLWNSGIESDKETARKQKRKLQYYSNIYVVSDKSNPENEGKVFLYRYGKKIFDKVMEAMQPPFPDTDPINPFDFWEGANFKLKLRKVDGYWNYDLSSFDGTSALLDGDDEALEELYSKQYSLADFTSPTNFKSYDELKTRLDAVLSGTVVANTTVQTLMEDEPSASAKVDTKPEPAPSVEVVDDEDDDAMSYFEKLAEE
;
A
#
# COMPACT_ATOMS: atom_id res chain seq x y z
N GLU A 1 2.54 -1.92 12.73
CA GLU A 1 3.91 -1.39 12.78
C GLU A 1 4.60 -1.54 11.43
N ASN A 2 5.53 -0.65 11.13
CA ASN A 2 6.37 -0.73 9.94
C ASN A 2 7.47 -1.77 10.14
N SER A 3 7.69 -2.62 9.13
CA SER A 3 8.73 -3.63 9.18
C SER A 3 10.12 -3.05 8.89
N LEU A 4 11.10 -3.39 9.73
CA LEU A 4 12.50 -2.98 9.55
C LEU A 4 13.14 -3.51 8.26
N THR A 5 12.59 -4.59 7.68
CA THR A 5 13.06 -5.10 6.39
C THR A 5 12.87 -4.08 5.24
N THR A 6 11.99 -3.08 5.41
CA THR A 6 11.86 -1.97 4.46
C THR A 6 13.15 -1.15 4.38
N LEU A 7 13.91 -1.06 5.49
CA LEU A 7 15.20 -0.38 5.58
C LEU A 7 16.39 -1.32 5.35
N GLY A 8 16.14 -2.57 4.97
CA GLY A 8 17.19 -3.58 4.82
C GLY A 8 17.72 -4.15 6.15
N ASN A 9 17.04 -3.88 7.26
CA ASN A 9 17.45 -4.32 8.60
C ASN A 9 16.70 -5.61 9.02
N ASN A 10 17.27 -6.33 9.97
CA ASN A 10 16.61 -7.48 10.59
C ASN A 10 15.32 -7.04 11.32
N ASP A 11 14.31 -7.91 11.27
CA ASP A 11 12.99 -7.65 11.84
C ASP A 11 12.54 -8.85 12.66
N PRO A 12 12.22 -8.69 13.97
CA PRO A 12 11.92 -9.82 14.84
C PRO A 12 10.64 -10.55 14.47
N VAL A 13 9.66 -9.86 13.85
CA VAL A 13 8.41 -10.49 13.38
C VAL A 13 8.69 -11.32 12.14
N SER A 14 9.49 -10.82 11.21
CA SER A 14 9.92 -11.56 10.02
C SER A 14 10.73 -12.80 10.39
N GLU A 15 11.63 -12.70 11.37
CA GLU A 15 12.40 -13.85 11.89
C GLU A 15 11.50 -14.89 12.54
N TYR A 16 10.53 -14.45 13.33
CA TYR A 16 9.54 -15.34 13.95
C TYR A 16 8.71 -16.06 12.88
N ASN A 17 8.24 -15.32 11.90
CA ASN A 17 7.43 -15.87 10.81
C ASN A 17 8.22 -16.89 9.96
N SER A 18 9.49 -16.62 9.70
CA SER A 18 10.40 -17.55 9.03
C SER A 18 10.60 -18.83 9.81
N LYS A 19 10.68 -18.77 11.16
CA LYS A 19 10.76 -19.97 12.01
C LYS A 19 9.51 -20.82 11.91
N LEU A 20 8.33 -20.20 11.93
CA LEU A 20 7.06 -20.90 11.75
C LEU A 20 6.98 -21.58 10.39
N TRP A 21 7.39 -20.87 9.33
CA TRP A 21 7.39 -21.41 7.98
C TRP A 21 8.29 -22.63 7.82
N ASN A 22 9.47 -22.59 8.44
CA ASN A 22 10.50 -23.63 8.35
C ASN A 22 10.34 -24.74 9.42
N SER A 23 9.29 -24.70 10.26
CA SER A 23 9.07 -25.72 11.31
C SER A 23 8.75 -27.12 10.78
N GLY A 24 8.31 -27.21 9.52
CA GLY A 24 7.80 -28.46 8.95
C GLY A 24 6.37 -28.80 9.35
N ILE A 25 5.73 -28.01 10.22
CA ILE A 25 4.38 -28.22 10.74
C ILE A 25 3.37 -27.38 9.93
N GLU A 26 2.35 -28.02 9.36
CA GLU A 26 1.39 -27.32 8.49
C GLU A 26 0.58 -26.24 9.22
N SER A 27 0.20 -26.44 10.47
CA SER A 27 -0.49 -25.41 11.28
C SER A 27 0.37 -24.15 11.49
N ASP A 28 1.70 -24.32 11.59
CA ASP A 28 2.63 -23.20 11.72
C ASP A 28 2.75 -22.44 10.41
N LYS A 29 2.79 -23.17 9.29
CA LYS A 29 2.78 -22.54 7.95
C LYS A 29 1.50 -21.76 7.70
N GLU A 30 0.33 -22.27 8.11
CA GLU A 30 -0.92 -21.51 8.02
C GLU A 30 -0.88 -20.23 8.87
N THR A 31 -0.30 -20.31 10.06
CA THR A 31 -0.10 -19.15 10.93
C THR A 31 0.84 -18.15 10.26
N ALA A 32 1.94 -18.63 9.68
CA ALA A 32 2.89 -17.79 8.95
C ALA A 32 2.25 -17.09 7.74
N ARG A 33 1.38 -17.77 6.98
CA ARG A 33 0.62 -17.17 5.87
C ARG A 33 -0.28 -16.03 6.37
N LYS A 34 -1.01 -16.22 7.47
CA LYS A 34 -1.89 -15.19 8.06
C LYS A 34 -1.14 -13.99 8.63
N GLN A 35 0.10 -14.17 9.07
CA GLN A 35 0.95 -13.15 9.68
C GLN A 35 1.93 -12.53 8.69
N LYS A 36 1.86 -12.89 7.42
CA LYS A 36 2.76 -12.40 6.38
C LYS A 36 2.75 -10.88 6.29
N ARG A 37 3.93 -10.29 6.11
CA ARG A 37 4.08 -8.86 5.88
C ARG A 37 3.36 -8.46 4.60
N LYS A 38 2.52 -7.41 4.69
CA LYS A 38 1.87 -6.81 3.52
C LYS A 38 2.74 -5.70 2.95
N LEU A 39 3.05 -5.80 1.66
CA LEU A 39 3.78 -4.77 0.93
C LEU A 39 2.79 -3.73 0.39
N GLN A 40 3.12 -2.45 0.59
CA GLN A 40 2.33 -1.33 0.11
C GLN A 40 3.22 -0.37 -0.65
N TYR A 41 2.68 0.21 -1.71
CA TYR A 41 3.36 1.16 -2.57
C TYR A 41 2.69 2.52 -2.46
N TYR A 42 3.46 3.57 -2.62
CA TYR A 42 2.98 4.95 -2.58
C TYR A 42 3.46 5.71 -3.80
N SER A 43 2.58 6.50 -4.40
CA SER A 43 2.90 7.43 -5.48
C SER A 43 2.16 8.73 -5.29
N ASN A 44 2.71 9.82 -5.79
CA ASN A 44 1.93 11.00 -6.06
C ASN A 44 1.06 10.72 -7.28
N ILE A 45 -0.19 11.14 -7.25
CA ILE A 45 -1.11 11.09 -8.38
C ILE A 45 -1.72 12.46 -8.60
N TYR A 46 -1.92 12.80 -9.87
CA TYR A 46 -2.75 13.91 -10.28
C TYR A 46 -4.08 13.38 -10.80
N VAL A 47 -5.19 13.93 -10.29
CA VAL A 47 -6.52 13.49 -10.72
C VAL A 47 -6.95 14.26 -11.95
N VAL A 48 -6.87 13.60 -13.11
CA VAL A 48 -7.30 14.17 -14.39
C VAL A 48 -8.82 14.22 -14.48
N SER A 49 -9.50 13.15 -14.06
CA SER A 49 -10.97 13.09 -14.05
C SER A 49 -11.46 12.11 -12.99
N ASP A 50 -12.44 12.54 -12.19
CA ASP A 50 -13.19 11.73 -11.23
C ASP A 50 -14.68 12.10 -11.30
N LYS A 51 -15.44 11.38 -12.11
CA LYS A 51 -16.88 11.64 -12.31
C LYS A 51 -17.71 11.45 -11.05
N SER A 52 -17.23 10.67 -10.09
CA SER A 52 -17.91 10.44 -8.81
C SER A 52 -17.66 11.55 -7.81
N ASN A 53 -16.47 12.16 -7.87
CA ASN A 53 -16.05 13.24 -6.98
C ASN A 53 -15.30 14.32 -7.78
N PRO A 54 -16.02 15.14 -8.57
CA PRO A 54 -15.41 16.15 -9.44
C PRO A 54 -14.53 17.16 -8.70
N GLU A 55 -14.74 17.33 -7.40
CA GLU A 55 -13.93 18.19 -6.53
C GLU A 55 -12.48 17.71 -6.37
N ASN A 56 -12.17 16.48 -6.72
CA ASN A 56 -10.81 15.93 -6.70
C ASN A 56 -10.03 16.28 -7.97
N GLU A 57 -10.71 16.61 -9.07
CA GLU A 57 -10.06 16.90 -10.34
C GLU A 57 -9.11 18.11 -10.22
N GLY A 58 -7.97 18.03 -10.86
CA GLY A 58 -6.94 19.06 -10.81
C GLY A 58 -6.09 19.06 -9.54
N LYS A 59 -6.23 18.08 -8.66
CA LYS A 59 -5.48 18.02 -7.39
C LYS A 59 -4.45 16.89 -7.39
N VAL A 60 -3.40 17.08 -6.59
CA VAL A 60 -2.38 16.08 -6.29
C VAL A 60 -2.73 15.37 -4.99
N PHE A 61 -2.66 14.05 -4.98
CA PHE A 61 -2.86 13.22 -3.79
C PHE A 61 -1.75 12.17 -3.66
N LEU A 62 -1.54 11.73 -2.41
CA LEU A 62 -0.82 10.49 -2.15
C LEU A 62 -1.75 9.30 -2.39
N TYR A 63 -1.32 8.39 -3.23
CA TYR A 63 -2.05 7.15 -3.52
C TYR A 63 -1.30 5.95 -2.98
N ARG A 64 -1.96 5.20 -2.10
CA ARG A 64 -1.46 3.94 -1.56
C ARG A 64 -2.13 2.79 -2.29
N TYR A 65 -1.33 1.85 -2.78
CA TYR A 65 -1.82 0.71 -3.54
C TYR A 65 -1.04 -0.56 -3.24
N GLY A 66 -1.64 -1.70 -3.59
CA GLY A 66 -1.07 -3.03 -3.43
C GLY A 66 -0.39 -3.55 -4.69
N LYS A 67 0.02 -4.80 -4.63
CA LYS A 67 0.78 -5.49 -5.69
C LYS A 67 0.10 -5.44 -7.06
N LYS A 68 -1.23 -5.66 -7.15
CA LYS A 68 -1.97 -5.66 -8.43
C LYS A 68 -1.79 -4.37 -9.25
N ILE A 69 -1.84 -3.23 -8.60
CA ILE A 69 -1.60 -1.94 -9.28
C ILE A 69 -0.12 -1.77 -9.59
N PHE A 70 0.76 -2.16 -8.65
CA PHE A 70 2.20 -2.11 -8.88
C PHE A 70 2.63 -2.95 -10.08
N ASP A 71 2.11 -4.17 -10.22
CA ASP A 71 2.42 -5.06 -11.36
C ASP A 71 2.01 -4.42 -12.69
N LYS A 72 0.85 -3.72 -12.75
CA LYS A 72 0.44 -2.98 -13.96
C LYS A 72 1.39 -1.82 -14.30
N VAL A 73 1.90 -1.13 -13.27
CA VAL A 73 2.93 -0.09 -13.46
C VAL A 73 4.21 -0.70 -14.01
N MET A 74 4.66 -1.81 -13.42
CA MET A 74 5.87 -2.51 -13.87
C MET A 74 5.71 -3.10 -15.27
N GLU A 75 4.54 -3.66 -15.60
CA GLU A 75 4.23 -4.18 -16.93
C GLU A 75 4.27 -3.06 -18.00
N ALA A 76 3.81 -1.86 -17.67
CA ALA A 76 3.92 -0.72 -18.56
C ALA A 76 5.38 -0.27 -18.76
N MET A 77 6.17 -0.26 -17.68
CA MET A 77 7.59 0.14 -17.72
C MET A 77 8.50 -0.93 -18.34
N GLN A 78 8.14 -2.20 -18.18
CA GLN A 78 8.91 -3.36 -18.64
C GLN A 78 7.95 -4.40 -19.23
N PRO A 79 7.42 -4.15 -20.44
CA PRO A 79 6.46 -5.07 -21.04
C PRO A 79 7.10 -6.43 -21.31
N PRO A 80 6.35 -7.55 -21.08
CA PRO A 80 6.89 -8.89 -21.24
C PRO A 80 7.10 -9.31 -22.70
N PHE A 81 6.53 -8.55 -23.64
CA PHE A 81 6.59 -8.83 -25.07
C PHE A 81 7.47 -7.82 -25.80
N PRO A 82 8.38 -8.28 -26.67
CA PRO A 82 9.34 -7.41 -27.39
C PRO A 82 8.70 -6.51 -28.46
N ASP A 83 7.43 -6.73 -28.79
CA ASP A 83 6.64 -5.94 -29.74
C ASP A 83 5.83 -4.82 -29.05
N THR A 84 5.99 -4.68 -27.76
CA THR A 84 5.33 -3.63 -26.96
C THR A 84 6.37 -2.63 -26.49
N ASP A 85 6.16 -1.37 -26.82
CA ASP A 85 7.06 -0.29 -26.39
C ASP A 85 6.87 0.01 -24.90
N PRO A 86 7.96 0.14 -24.12
CA PRO A 86 7.89 0.49 -22.72
C PRO A 86 7.39 1.92 -22.54
N ILE A 87 6.54 2.13 -21.54
CA ILE A 87 6.00 3.44 -21.15
C ILE A 87 6.44 3.73 -19.72
N ASN A 88 7.04 4.89 -19.48
CA ASN A 88 7.22 5.38 -18.12
C ASN A 88 5.98 6.19 -17.70
N PRO A 89 5.04 5.63 -16.91
CA PRO A 89 3.80 6.32 -16.55
C PRO A 89 4.01 7.53 -15.63
N PHE A 90 5.22 7.74 -15.13
CA PHE A 90 5.58 8.89 -14.30
C PHE A 90 6.22 10.04 -15.09
N ASP A 91 6.37 9.90 -16.38
CA ASP A 91 6.83 10.97 -17.26
C ASP A 91 5.69 11.95 -17.55
N PHE A 92 5.99 13.26 -17.47
CA PHE A 92 4.98 14.28 -17.66
C PHE A 92 4.67 14.55 -19.14
N TRP A 93 5.62 14.28 -20.03
CA TRP A 93 5.49 14.55 -21.47
C TRP A 93 5.16 13.28 -22.28
N GLU A 94 5.77 12.16 -21.93
CA GLU A 94 5.63 10.89 -22.67
C GLU A 94 4.98 9.80 -21.84
N GLY A 95 4.40 10.15 -20.69
CA GLY A 95 3.71 9.22 -19.79
C GLY A 95 2.32 8.84 -20.27
N ALA A 96 1.59 8.15 -19.41
CA ALA A 96 0.25 7.70 -19.71
C ALA A 96 -0.69 7.82 -18.51
N ASN A 97 -1.94 8.19 -18.77
CA ASN A 97 -2.96 8.23 -17.74
C ASN A 97 -3.38 6.82 -17.31
N PHE A 98 -3.48 6.59 -16.01
CA PHE A 98 -3.96 5.35 -15.45
C PHE A 98 -5.47 5.39 -15.20
N LYS A 99 -6.23 4.51 -15.83
CA LYS A 99 -7.68 4.33 -15.62
C LYS A 99 -7.90 3.36 -14.47
N LEU A 100 -8.13 3.88 -13.28
CA LEU A 100 -8.48 3.09 -12.12
C LEU A 100 -9.91 2.60 -12.23
N LYS A 101 -10.12 1.30 -12.34
CA LYS A 101 -11.44 0.67 -12.44
C LYS A 101 -11.61 -0.31 -11.31
N LEU A 102 -12.66 -0.09 -10.50
CA LEU A 102 -13.03 -0.94 -9.40
C LEU A 102 -14.28 -1.72 -9.73
N ARG A 103 -14.25 -3.01 -9.46
CA ARG A 103 -15.45 -3.86 -9.48
C ARG A 103 -15.44 -4.82 -8.30
N LYS A 104 -16.62 -5.32 -7.92
CA LYS A 104 -16.72 -6.42 -6.96
C LYS A 104 -16.70 -7.75 -7.71
N VAL A 105 -15.82 -8.66 -7.25
CA VAL A 105 -15.74 -10.05 -7.70
C VAL A 105 -15.83 -10.90 -6.44
N ASP A 106 -16.81 -11.79 -6.36
CA ASP A 106 -17.06 -12.67 -5.21
C ASP A 106 -17.14 -11.93 -3.85
N GLY A 107 -17.66 -10.70 -3.88
CA GLY A 107 -17.79 -9.85 -2.69
C GLY A 107 -16.59 -8.95 -2.41
N TYR A 108 -15.45 -9.13 -3.07
CA TYR A 108 -14.22 -8.37 -2.87
C TYR A 108 -13.99 -7.33 -3.96
N TRP A 109 -13.35 -6.20 -3.58
CA TRP A 109 -12.95 -5.19 -4.55
C TRP A 109 -11.75 -5.66 -5.38
N ASN A 110 -11.87 -5.54 -6.70
CA ASN A 110 -10.85 -5.95 -7.64
C ASN A 110 -10.51 -4.82 -8.62
N TYR A 111 -9.24 -4.71 -8.99
CA TYR A 111 -8.65 -3.67 -9.85
C TYR A 111 -8.18 -4.22 -11.20
N ASP A 112 -8.50 -5.47 -11.53
CA ASP A 112 -8.01 -6.21 -12.70
C ASP A 112 -8.28 -5.52 -14.03
N LEU A 113 -9.39 -4.78 -14.13
CA LEU A 113 -9.78 -4.02 -15.33
C LEU A 113 -9.08 -2.65 -15.45
N SER A 114 -8.28 -2.25 -14.45
CA SER A 114 -7.52 -1.02 -14.53
C SER A 114 -6.42 -1.13 -15.58
N SER A 115 -6.15 -0.06 -16.32
CA SER A 115 -5.21 -0.04 -17.44
C SER A 115 -4.64 1.34 -17.67
N PHE A 116 -3.49 1.42 -18.30
CA PHE A 116 -2.98 2.66 -18.85
C PHE A 116 -3.66 3.00 -20.18
N ASP A 117 -3.76 4.28 -20.48
CA ASP A 117 -4.10 4.79 -21.81
C ASP A 117 -2.89 4.80 -22.73
N GLY A 118 -3.08 5.24 -23.95
CA GLY A 118 -1.97 5.63 -24.81
C GLY A 118 -1.16 6.80 -24.20
N THR A 119 0.09 6.92 -24.61
CA THR A 119 0.97 8.01 -24.18
C THR A 119 0.41 9.38 -24.54
N SER A 120 0.49 10.32 -23.61
CA SER A 120 0.07 11.70 -23.79
C SER A 120 0.75 12.61 -22.79
N ALA A 121 1.04 13.84 -23.20
CA ALA A 121 1.53 14.84 -22.27
C ALA A 121 0.47 15.20 -21.23
N LEU A 122 0.89 15.34 -19.99
CA LEU A 122 0.06 15.85 -18.90
C LEU A 122 -0.14 17.37 -19.08
N LEU A 123 -1.36 17.88 -18.83
CA LEU A 123 -1.70 19.30 -18.97
C LEU A 123 -1.30 19.87 -20.35
N ASP A 124 -1.47 19.09 -21.41
CA ASP A 124 -1.11 19.45 -22.79
C ASP A 124 0.38 19.86 -22.96
N GLY A 125 1.24 19.50 -22.01
CA GLY A 125 2.67 19.78 -22.01
C GLY A 125 3.00 21.24 -21.66
N ASP A 126 2.10 21.95 -20.96
CA ASP A 126 2.36 23.31 -20.48
C ASP A 126 3.40 23.30 -19.36
N ASP A 127 4.61 23.77 -19.65
CA ASP A 127 5.74 23.70 -18.72
C ASP A 127 5.49 24.47 -17.42
N GLU A 128 4.79 25.61 -17.46
CA GLU A 128 4.50 26.42 -16.27
C GLU A 128 3.50 25.68 -15.35
N ALA A 129 2.45 25.10 -15.94
CA ALA A 129 1.48 24.29 -15.22
C ALA A 129 2.10 23.02 -14.66
N LEU A 130 3.02 22.39 -15.38
CA LEU A 130 3.75 21.20 -14.92
C LEU A 130 4.70 21.52 -13.76
N GLU A 131 5.39 22.66 -13.77
CA GLU A 131 6.25 23.12 -12.67
C GLU A 131 5.41 23.41 -11.41
N GLU A 132 4.26 24.07 -11.56
CA GLU A 132 3.32 24.29 -10.46
C GLU A 132 2.84 22.96 -9.89
N LEU A 133 2.47 22.00 -10.74
CA LEU A 133 2.06 20.66 -10.33
C LEU A 133 3.16 19.94 -9.58
N TYR A 134 4.39 19.97 -10.10
CA TYR A 134 5.55 19.33 -9.48
C TYR A 134 5.80 19.86 -8.06
N SER A 135 5.64 21.18 -7.87
CA SER A 135 5.80 21.82 -6.56
C SER A 135 4.78 21.36 -5.50
N LYS A 136 3.64 20.82 -5.93
CA LYS A 136 2.57 20.31 -5.05
C LYS A 136 2.74 18.84 -4.63
N GLN A 137 3.79 18.18 -5.08
CA GLN A 137 4.03 16.78 -4.74
C GLN A 137 4.40 16.61 -3.26
N TYR A 138 3.96 15.50 -2.70
CA TYR A 138 4.33 15.08 -1.35
C TYR A 138 5.67 14.36 -1.35
N SER A 139 6.46 14.53 -0.28
CA SER A 139 7.71 13.80 -0.09
C SER A 139 7.44 12.31 0.12
N LEU A 140 7.84 11.46 -0.82
CA LEU A 140 7.74 10.00 -0.66
C LEU A 140 8.86 9.44 0.23
N ALA A 141 9.99 10.14 0.34
CA ALA A 141 11.11 9.74 1.18
C ALA A 141 10.73 9.68 2.68
N ASP A 142 9.73 10.46 3.09
CA ASP A 142 9.27 10.49 4.48
C ASP A 142 8.72 9.13 4.93
N PHE A 143 8.12 8.34 4.03
CA PHE A 143 7.62 7.01 4.35
C PHE A 143 8.72 6.00 4.70
N THR A 144 9.93 6.20 4.21
CA THR A 144 11.11 5.37 4.47
C THR A 144 12.08 6.02 5.44
N SER A 145 11.72 7.16 6.04
CA SER A 145 12.54 7.80 7.07
C SER A 145 12.71 6.87 8.28
N PRO A 146 13.94 6.64 8.78
CA PRO A 146 14.18 5.78 9.94
C PRO A 146 13.37 6.16 11.18
N THR A 147 12.98 7.44 11.30
CA THR A 147 12.15 7.94 12.41
C THR A 147 10.75 7.34 12.46
N ASN A 148 10.25 6.79 11.34
CA ASN A 148 8.95 6.15 11.23
C ASN A 148 8.99 4.65 11.57
N PHE A 149 10.14 4.14 11.97
CA PHE A 149 10.34 2.74 12.32
C PHE A 149 10.75 2.60 13.77
N LYS A 150 10.17 1.63 14.45
CA LYS A 150 10.61 1.24 15.80
C LYS A 150 11.90 0.44 15.72
N SER A 151 12.69 0.50 16.79
CA SER A 151 13.89 -0.31 16.91
C SER A 151 13.56 -1.81 16.96
N TYR A 152 14.56 -2.65 16.66
CA TYR A 152 14.44 -4.09 16.76
C TYR A 152 13.98 -4.54 18.16
N ASP A 153 14.54 -3.96 19.22
CA ASP A 153 14.23 -4.32 20.61
C ASP A 153 12.82 -3.94 21.01
N GLU A 154 12.33 -2.78 20.56
CA GLU A 154 10.93 -2.37 20.77
C GLU A 154 9.96 -3.30 20.05
N LEU A 155 10.22 -3.64 18.79
CA LEU A 155 9.40 -4.59 18.03
C LEU A 155 9.44 -5.99 18.65
N LYS A 156 10.59 -6.44 19.12
CA LYS A 156 10.73 -7.73 19.79
C LYS A 156 9.97 -7.77 21.10
N THR A 157 10.08 -6.75 21.92
CA THR A 157 9.32 -6.65 23.20
C THR A 157 7.83 -6.70 22.94
N ARG A 158 7.36 -6.01 21.91
CA ARG A 158 5.95 -6.02 21.52
C ARG A 158 5.50 -7.38 20.98
N LEU A 159 6.32 -8.03 20.17
CA LEU A 159 6.06 -9.39 19.67
C LEU A 159 5.94 -10.37 20.83
N ASP A 160 6.90 -10.36 21.75
CA ASP A 160 6.92 -11.27 22.92
C ASP A 160 5.69 -11.05 23.80
N ALA A 161 5.25 -9.80 23.99
CA ALA A 161 4.05 -9.48 24.74
C ALA A 161 2.77 -9.99 24.05
N VAL A 162 2.66 -9.85 22.72
CA VAL A 162 1.53 -10.39 21.95
C VAL A 162 1.49 -11.91 22.00
N LEU A 163 2.63 -12.58 21.85
CA LEU A 163 2.73 -14.04 21.88
C LEU A 163 2.44 -14.62 23.27
N SER A 164 2.79 -13.89 24.35
CA SER A 164 2.48 -14.29 25.73
C SER A 164 1.04 -13.99 26.15
N GLY A 165 0.23 -13.36 25.29
CA GLY A 165 -1.14 -12.96 25.62
C GLY A 165 -1.22 -11.74 26.55
N THR A 166 -0.12 -11.06 26.79
CA THR A 166 -0.08 -9.84 27.62
C THR A 166 -0.56 -8.65 26.76
N VAL A 167 -1.67 -8.01 27.16
CA VAL A 167 -2.19 -6.83 26.47
C VAL A 167 -1.22 -5.67 26.68
N VAL A 168 -0.47 -5.31 25.65
CA VAL A 168 0.34 -4.09 25.64
C VAL A 168 -0.61 -2.93 25.39
N ALA A 169 -0.91 -2.15 26.44
CA ALA A 169 -1.67 -0.92 26.31
C ALA A 169 -0.93 0.01 25.31
N ASN A 170 -1.63 0.42 24.25
CA ASN A 170 -1.13 1.39 23.28
C ASN A 170 -1.06 2.78 23.96
N THR A 171 0.08 3.15 24.49
CA THR A 171 0.30 4.47 25.11
C THR A 171 0.51 5.59 24.07
N THR A 172 0.41 5.33 22.78
CA THR A 172 0.77 6.31 21.74
C THR A 172 -0.40 6.78 20.86
N VAL A 173 -1.64 6.36 21.12
CA VAL A 173 -2.81 6.80 20.31
C VAL A 173 -3.56 7.96 20.96
N GLN A 174 -3.23 8.33 22.18
CA GLN A 174 -3.99 9.33 22.94
C GLN A 174 -3.48 10.78 22.85
N THR A 175 -2.40 11.03 22.12
CA THR A 175 -1.80 12.37 22.05
C THR A 175 -2.05 13.14 20.74
N LEU A 176 -2.81 12.58 19.79
CA LEU A 176 -3.11 13.24 18.52
C LEU A 176 -4.60 13.51 18.27
N MET A 177 -5.44 13.46 19.32
CA MET A 177 -6.87 13.78 19.22
C MET A 177 -7.33 14.86 20.22
N GLU A 178 -6.46 15.75 20.65
CA GLU A 178 -6.86 16.95 21.40
C GLU A 178 -6.40 18.18 20.65
N ASP A 179 -7.16 18.60 19.63
CA ASP A 179 -7.38 19.98 19.22
C ASP A 179 -8.42 20.05 18.09
N GLU A 180 -9.70 19.97 18.50
CA GLU A 180 -10.80 20.56 17.73
C GLU A 180 -11.84 21.13 18.71
N PRO A 181 -12.31 22.37 18.52
CA PRO A 181 -13.24 22.97 19.45
C PRO A 181 -14.68 22.49 19.24
N SER A 182 -15.26 22.07 20.35
CA SER A 182 -16.65 21.68 20.54
C SER A 182 -17.64 22.66 19.95
N ALA A 183 -18.51 22.17 19.07
CA ALA A 183 -19.85 22.75 18.87
C ALA A 183 -20.88 21.62 18.94
N SER A 184 -21.66 21.68 19.99
CA SER A 184 -22.72 20.76 20.35
C SER A 184 -23.90 20.80 19.39
N ALA A 185 -24.34 19.65 18.87
CA ALA A 185 -25.76 19.40 18.58
C ALA A 185 -26.06 17.92 18.82
N LYS A 186 -26.94 17.64 19.75
CA LYS A 186 -27.49 16.34 20.07
C LYS A 186 -28.41 15.88 18.94
N VAL A 187 -28.13 14.71 18.37
CA VAL A 187 -29.16 13.89 17.73
C VAL A 187 -28.90 12.43 18.14
N ASP A 188 -29.86 11.88 18.87
CA ASP A 188 -29.98 10.46 19.19
C ASP A 188 -30.27 9.68 17.92
N THR A 189 -29.35 8.86 17.49
CA THR A 189 -29.65 7.67 16.66
C THR A 189 -28.62 6.59 16.96
N LYS A 190 -29.13 5.44 17.40
CA LYS A 190 -28.43 4.19 17.66
C LYS A 190 -27.62 3.76 16.44
N PRO A 191 -26.29 3.55 16.54
CA PRO A 191 -25.53 3.05 15.41
C PRO A 191 -25.75 1.54 15.22
N GLU A 192 -26.24 1.18 14.04
CA GLU A 192 -26.19 -0.16 13.49
C GLU A 192 -24.72 -0.46 13.12
N PRO A 193 -24.19 -1.65 13.42
CA PRO A 193 -22.78 -1.95 13.15
C PRO A 193 -22.57 -2.04 11.64
N ALA A 194 -21.67 -1.18 11.12
CA ALA A 194 -21.21 -1.27 9.75
C ALA A 194 -20.44 -2.60 9.53
N PRO A 195 -20.68 -3.28 8.40
CA PRO A 195 -19.97 -4.52 8.10
C PRO A 195 -18.47 -4.23 7.92
N SER A 196 -17.66 -4.88 8.73
CA SER A 196 -16.22 -4.93 8.55
C SER A 196 -15.92 -5.68 7.24
N VAL A 197 -15.40 -4.99 6.24
CA VAL A 197 -14.94 -5.60 5.00
C VAL A 197 -13.56 -6.20 5.25
N GLU A 198 -13.51 -7.50 5.46
CA GLU A 198 -12.25 -8.25 5.36
C GLU A 198 -11.82 -8.29 3.89
N VAL A 199 -10.75 -7.58 3.58
CA VAL A 199 -10.07 -7.71 2.28
C VAL A 199 -9.18 -8.94 2.37
N VAL A 200 -9.65 -10.05 1.86
CA VAL A 200 -8.81 -11.25 1.68
C VAL A 200 -8.06 -11.08 0.36
N ASP A 201 -6.76 -10.90 0.46
CA ASP A 201 -5.85 -10.80 -0.67
C ASP A 201 -5.33 -12.21 -0.97
N ASP A 202 -6.04 -12.93 -1.87
CA ASP A 202 -5.82 -14.37 -2.17
C ASP A 202 -4.68 -14.62 -3.19
N GLU A 203 -3.90 -13.58 -3.60
CA GLU A 203 -2.92 -13.72 -4.69
C GLU A 203 -1.44 -13.74 -4.25
N ASP A 204 -1.16 -14.06 -2.99
CA ASP A 204 0.22 -14.09 -2.49
C ASP A 204 0.95 -15.45 -2.68
N ASP A 205 0.34 -16.44 -3.33
CA ASP A 205 0.97 -17.76 -3.58
C ASP A 205 2.13 -17.70 -4.59
N ASP A 206 2.11 -16.77 -5.54
CA ASP A 206 3.16 -16.65 -6.57
C ASP A 206 4.50 -16.12 -6.04
N ALA A 207 4.47 -15.26 -5.01
CA ALA A 207 5.71 -14.72 -4.44
C ALA A 207 6.48 -15.78 -3.64
N MET A 208 5.79 -16.79 -3.10
CA MET A 208 6.41 -17.88 -2.34
C MET A 208 7.08 -18.88 -3.27
N SER A 209 6.54 -19.12 -4.48
CA SER A 209 7.15 -20.01 -5.46
C SER A 209 8.48 -19.45 -6.02
N TYR A 210 8.63 -18.12 -6.04
CA TYR A 210 9.87 -17.46 -6.44
C TYR A 210 10.98 -17.61 -5.40
N PHE A 211 10.63 -17.50 -4.11
CA PHE A 211 11.61 -17.71 -3.02
C PHE A 211 11.98 -19.18 -2.82
N GLU A 212 11.08 -20.10 -3.12
CA GLU A 212 11.36 -21.54 -3.09
C GLU A 212 12.38 -21.93 -4.16
N LYS A 213 12.28 -21.35 -5.36
CA LYS A 213 13.27 -21.55 -6.44
C LYS A 213 14.65 -20.95 -6.15
N LEU A 214 14.70 -19.83 -5.40
CA LEU A 214 15.98 -19.20 -5.00
C LEU A 214 16.67 -19.93 -3.85
N ALA A 215 15.97 -20.78 -3.11
CA ALA A 215 16.55 -21.58 -2.03
C ALA A 215 17.07 -22.95 -2.48
N GLU A 216 16.81 -23.34 -3.74
CA GLU A 216 17.28 -24.61 -4.34
C GLU A 216 18.52 -24.43 -5.24
N GLU A 217 18.99 -23.18 -5.46
CA GLU A 217 20.29 -22.88 -6.10
C GLU A 217 21.37 -22.54 -5.05
#